data_67e79c16c09672843aabc82930b673fd
#
_entry.id   67e79c16c09672843aabc82930b673fd
#
_cell.length_a   1.000
_cell.length_b   1.000
_cell.length_c   1.000
_cell.angle_alpha   90.00
_cell.angle_beta   90.00
_cell.angle_gamma   90.00
#
_symmetry.space_group_name_H-M   'P 1'
#
loop_
_entity.id
_entity.type
_entity.pdbx_description
1 polymer ?
#
loop_
_entity_poly.entity_id
_entity_poly.type
_entity_poly.pdbx_seq_one_letter_code
_entity_poly.pdbx_strand_id
1 'polypeptide(L)'
;VNLGEVEIRGVDVAVQSNWRFCQHWLLDARVNYTYQKAQDFTKKESTYYGDQIPYIPWHSGSLILNGTYKSWFLNYSFIYTGKRYEASANIPENRAKEWYTSDFSLSKNFSWRKTAIRLTAEVNNIFNQQYEVVQCYPMPGTNVKFIINIEI
;
A
#
# COMPACT_ATOMS: atom_id res chain seq x y z
N VAL A 1 -27.50 2.81 -4.42
CA VAL A 1 -27.65 2.67 -2.96
C VAL A 1 -27.55 4.07 -2.39
N ASN A 2 -28.64 4.58 -1.84
CA ASN A 2 -28.63 5.86 -1.14
C ASN A 2 -27.95 5.60 0.21
N LEU A 3 -26.68 5.94 0.32
CA LEU A 3 -25.97 5.96 1.59
C LEU A 3 -26.57 7.11 2.40
N GLY A 4 -27.06 6.81 3.57
CA GLY A 4 -27.58 7.79 4.48
C GLY A 4 -26.50 8.61 5.15
N GLU A 5 -26.63 8.87 6.42
CA GLU A 5 -25.68 9.65 7.20
C GLU A 5 -24.46 8.79 7.58
N VAL A 6 -23.26 9.21 7.14
CA VAL A 6 -21.98 8.60 7.50
C VAL A 6 -21.13 9.62 8.23
N GLU A 7 -20.62 9.25 9.38
CA GLU A 7 -19.66 10.07 10.13
C GLU A 7 -18.25 9.49 9.96
N ILE A 8 -17.30 10.35 9.56
CA ILE A 8 -15.90 10.00 9.43
C ILE A 8 -15.08 10.94 10.31
N ARG A 9 -14.31 10.36 11.22
CA ARG A 9 -13.33 11.07 12.06
C ARG A 9 -11.98 10.40 11.91
N GLY A 10 -10.93 11.19 11.72
CA GLY A 10 -9.62 10.60 11.53
C GLY A 10 -8.47 11.58 11.60
N VAL A 11 -7.27 11.01 11.48
CA VAL A 11 -6.00 11.74 11.43
C VAL A 11 -5.13 11.08 10.39
N ASP A 12 -4.60 11.88 9.48
CA ASP A 12 -3.59 11.47 8.50
C ASP A 12 -2.24 12.07 8.89
N VAL A 13 -1.23 11.22 8.92
CA VAL A 13 0.16 11.62 9.16
C VAL A 13 0.98 11.23 7.94
N ALA A 14 1.66 12.20 7.34
CA ALA A 14 2.59 11.98 6.25
C ALA A 14 3.95 12.59 6.62
N VAL A 15 4.99 11.77 6.54
CA VAL A 15 6.37 12.19 6.78
C VAL A 15 7.19 11.84 5.57
N GLN A 16 7.93 12.82 5.04
CA GLN A 16 8.88 12.61 3.97
C GLN A 16 10.24 13.17 4.38
N SER A 17 11.28 12.43 4.08
CA SER A 17 12.64 12.87 4.36
C SER A 17 13.58 12.41 3.25
N ASN A 18 14.54 13.27 2.93
CA ASN A 18 15.54 13.05 1.89
C ASN A 18 16.92 13.18 2.52
N TRP A 19 17.75 12.18 2.36
CA TRP A 19 19.10 12.18 2.86
C TRP A 19 20.10 12.03 1.71
N ARG A 20 21.15 12.86 1.76
CA ARG A 20 22.30 12.73 0.88
C ARG A 20 23.51 12.40 1.75
N PHE A 21 23.92 11.13 1.76
CA PHE A 21 25.05 10.67 2.57
C PHE A 21 26.41 11.03 1.95
N CYS A 22 26.47 11.10 0.60
CA CYS A 22 27.61 11.57 -0.16
C CYS A 22 27.19 11.96 -1.58
N GLN A 23 28.14 12.32 -2.45
CA GLN A 23 27.84 12.77 -3.82
C GLN A 23 27.03 11.75 -4.65
N HIS A 24 27.08 10.47 -4.29
CA HIS A 24 26.51 9.38 -5.09
C HIS A 24 25.38 8.64 -4.37
N TRP A 25 25.17 8.86 -3.07
CA TRP A 25 24.13 8.19 -2.29
C TRP A 25 23.00 9.12 -1.91
N LEU A 26 21.82 8.84 -2.44
CA LEU A 26 20.56 9.50 -2.09
C LEU A 26 19.61 8.47 -1.52
N LEU A 27 18.90 8.82 -0.46
CA LEU A 27 17.80 8.05 0.09
C LEU A 27 16.60 8.97 0.27
N ASP A 28 15.47 8.61 -0.32
CA ASP A 28 14.17 9.22 -0.06
C ASP A 28 13.32 8.23 0.71
N ALA A 29 12.72 8.68 1.80
CA ALA A 29 11.78 7.89 2.58
C ALA A 29 10.47 8.64 2.75
N ARG A 30 9.36 7.95 2.53
CA ARG A 30 8.01 8.46 2.77
C ARG A 30 7.24 7.47 3.60
N VAL A 31 6.66 7.96 4.69
CA VAL A 31 5.77 7.21 5.58
C VAL A 31 4.43 7.89 5.58
N ASN A 32 3.37 7.14 5.35
CA ASN A 32 2.00 7.61 5.55
C ASN A 32 1.30 6.68 6.54
N TYR A 33 0.52 7.27 7.41
CA TYR A 33 -0.33 6.55 8.34
C TYR A 33 -1.67 7.26 8.44
N THR A 34 -2.75 6.50 8.31
CA THR A 34 -4.12 6.98 8.44
C THR A 34 -4.81 6.24 9.59
N TYR A 35 -5.35 6.99 10.52
CA TYR A 35 -6.40 6.54 11.41
C TYR A 35 -7.71 7.18 10.99
N GLN A 36 -8.72 6.38 10.64
CA GLN A 36 -10.03 6.88 10.28
C GLN A 36 -11.12 5.98 10.86
N LYS A 37 -12.04 6.58 11.59
CA LYS A 37 -13.22 5.91 12.12
C LYS A 37 -14.42 6.33 11.29
N ALA A 38 -14.81 5.48 10.33
CA ALA A 38 -15.98 5.68 9.47
C ALA A 38 -17.13 4.81 9.96
N GLN A 39 -18.27 5.40 10.31
CA GLN A 39 -19.42 4.73 10.92
C GLN A 39 -20.72 5.14 10.25
N ASP A 40 -21.69 4.22 10.22
CA ASP A 40 -23.03 4.44 9.69
C ASP A 40 -23.96 4.97 10.79
N PHE A 41 -24.51 6.15 10.59
CA PHE A 41 -25.51 6.77 11.46
C PHE A 41 -26.84 7.03 10.76
N THR A 42 -27.11 6.31 9.66
CA THR A 42 -28.27 6.52 8.78
C THR A 42 -29.59 6.38 9.49
N LYS A 43 -29.79 5.33 10.28
CA LYS A 43 -31.06 5.05 10.95
C LYS A 43 -30.82 4.56 12.36
N LYS A 44 -31.29 5.32 13.36
CA LYS A 44 -31.16 4.98 14.79
C LYS A 44 -31.74 3.61 15.16
N GLU A 45 -32.80 3.21 14.46
CA GLU A 45 -33.48 1.93 14.69
C GLU A 45 -32.79 0.75 13.96
N SER A 46 -31.80 1.02 13.14
CA SER A 46 -31.01 -0.02 12.44
C SER A 46 -30.12 -0.77 13.42
N THR A 47 -30.03 -2.08 13.23
CA THR A 47 -29.06 -2.92 13.95
C THR A 47 -27.60 -2.58 13.63
N TYR A 48 -27.37 -1.79 12.59
CA TYR A 48 -26.03 -1.37 12.13
C TYR A 48 -25.70 0.08 12.52
N TYR A 49 -26.53 0.73 13.33
CA TYR A 49 -26.30 2.10 13.77
C TYR A 49 -25.00 2.20 14.58
N GLY A 50 -24.08 2.99 14.09
CA GLY A 50 -22.76 3.15 14.70
C GLY A 50 -21.72 2.09 14.28
N ASP A 51 -22.07 1.15 13.40
CA ASP A 51 -21.17 0.15 12.88
C ASP A 51 -20.16 0.75 11.88
N GLN A 52 -19.01 0.11 11.75
CA GLN A 52 -17.96 0.48 10.80
C GLN A 52 -18.44 0.27 9.36
N ILE A 53 -18.19 1.25 8.51
CA ILE A 53 -18.47 1.14 7.07
C ILE A 53 -17.66 -0.02 6.46
N PRO A 54 -18.29 -0.88 5.63
CA PRO A 54 -17.59 -1.98 4.98
C PRO A 54 -16.35 -1.55 4.21
N TYR A 55 -15.31 -2.39 4.25
CA TYR A 55 -14.03 -2.23 3.56
C TYR A 55 -13.21 -1.01 3.95
N ILE A 56 -13.63 -0.19 4.90
CA ILE A 56 -12.85 0.96 5.40
C ILE A 56 -12.12 0.57 6.68
N PRO A 57 -10.79 0.31 6.66
CA PRO A 57 -10.05 -0.02 7.87
C PRO A 57 -9.90 1.22 8.77
N TRP A 58 -9.86 1.03 10.08
CA TRP A 58 -9.56 2.14 10.99
C TRP A 58 -8.09 2.53 10.96
N HIS A 59 -7.21 1.60 10.62
CA HIS A 59 -5.77 1.84 10.54
C HIS A 59 -5.25 1.37 9.18
N SER A 60 -4.52 2.22 8.50
CA SER A 60 -3.77 1.89 7.30
C SER A 60 -2.46 2.65 7.27
N GLY A 61 -1.51 2.16 6.50
CA GLY A 61 -0.23 2.84 6.38
C GLY A 61 0.59 2.34 5.20
N SER A 62 1.58 3.13 4.84
CA SER A 62 2.56 2.78 3.82
C SER A 62 3.93 3.34 4.14
N LEU A 63 4.95 2.61 3.72
CA LEU A 63 6.34 3.04 3.72
C LEU A 63 6.88 2.88 2.30
N ILE A 64 7.53 3.91 1.78
CA ILE A 64 8.24 3.90 0.51
C ILE A 64 9.66 4.35 0.78
N LEU A 65 10.64 3.55 0.34
CA LEU A 65 12.06 3.87 0.38
C LEU A 65 12.61 3.84 -1.04
N ASN A 66 13.22 4.95 -1.46
CA ASN A 66 13.91 5.05 -2.75
C ASN A 66 15.38 5.34 -2.51
N GLY A 67 16.23 4.40 -2.88
CA GLY A 67 17.68 4.53 -2.83
C GLY A 67 18.26 4.77 -4.22
N THR A 68 19.18 5.72 -4.35
CA THR A 68 19.94 5.94 -5.57
C THR A 68 21.42 5.88 -5.25
N TYR A 69 22.14 5.03 -6.00
CA TYR A 69 23.60 4.98 -5.94
C TYR A 69 24.17 4.90 -7.35
N LYS A 70 24.78 6.01 -7.81
CA LYS A 70 25.28 6.13 -9.19
C LYS A 70 24.17 5.79 -10.20
N SER A 71 24.33 4.70 -10.96
CA SER A 71 23.36 4.19 -11.94
C SER A 71 22.40 3.13 -11.39
N TRP A 72 22.45 2.84 -10.09
CA TRP A 72 21.56 1.91 -9.43
C TRP A 72 20.40 2.64 -8.76
N PHE A 73 19.20 2.05 -8.87
CA PHE A 73 17.99 2.54 -8.24
C PHE A 73 17.34 1.38 -7.49
N LEU A 74 17.06 1.60 -6.25
CA LEU A 74 16.42 0.65 -5.35
C LEU A 74 15.11 1.27 -4.91
N ASN A 75 14.04 0.49 -4.97
CA ASN A 75 12.76 0.86 -4.37
C ASN A 75 12.30 -0.27 -3.46
N TYR A 76 11.82 0.10 -2.30
CA TYR A 76 11.10 -0.78 -1.39
C TYR A 76 9.78 -0.13 -1.04
N SER A 77 8.69 -0.87 -1.11
CA SER A 77 7.39 -0.43 -0.65
C SER A 77 6.78 -1.43 0.32
N PHE A 78 6.13 -0.90 1.33
CA PHE A 78 5.36 -1.65 2.31
C PHE A 78 3.99 -1.02 2.44
N ILE A 79 2.94 -1.84 2.42
CA ILE A 79 1.55 -1.41 2.61
C ILE A 79 0.95 -2.26 3.72
N TYR A 80 0.24 -1.60 4.63
CA TYR A 80 -0.54 -2.22 5.69
C TYR A 80 -1.98 -1.77 5.63
N THR A 81 -2.90 -2.71 5.72
CA THR A 81 -4.34 -2.49 5.86
C THR A 81 -4.84 -3.23 7.09
N GLY A 82 -5.39 -2.49 8.04
CA GLY A 82 -5.89 -3.01 9.30
C GLY A 82 -7.19 -3.81 9.14
N LYS A 83 -7.67 -4.31 10.27
CA LYS A 83 -8.94 -5.04 10.37
C LYS A 83 -10.08 -4.17 9.88
N ARG A 84 -11.02 -4.80 9.18
CA ARG A 84 -12.21 -4.16 8.65
C ARG A 84 -13.35 -5.16 8.61
N TYR A 85 -14.53 -4.72 8.23
CA TYR A 85 -15.67 -5.60 7.98
C TYR A 85 -16.00 -5.61 6.47
N GLU A 86 -16.56 -6.71 5.99
CA GLU A 86 -16.93 -6.92 4.59
C GLU A 86 -18.39 -6.62 4.32
N ALA A 87 -19.20 -6.52 5.38
CA ALA A 87 -20.62 -6.18 5.33
C ALA A 87 -20.97 -5.15 6.41
N SER A 88 -22.16 -4.57 6.31
CA SER A 88 -22.63 -3.52 7.22
C SER A 88 -22.78 -3.99 8.67
N ALA A 89 -23.11 -5.26 8.91
CA ALA A 89 -23.14 -5.83 10.25
C ALA A 89 -21.72 -6.13 10.73
N ASN A 90 -21.31 -5.52 11.83
CA ASN A 90 -19.99 -5.69 12.44
C ASN A 90 -19.91 -6.93 13.34
N ILE A 91 -20.34 -8.07 12.83
CA ILE A 91 -20.27 -9.37 13.49
C ILE A 91 -18.96 -10.10 13.17
N PRO A 92 -18.52 -11.08 13.99
CA PRO A 92 -17.29 -11.81 13.76
C PRO A 92 -17.18 -12.46 12.38
N GLU A 93 -18.26 -12.94 11.83
CA GLU A 93 -18.38 -13.62 10.55
C GLU A 93 -18.05 -12.71 9.36
N ASN A 94 -18.31 -11.41 9.51
CA ASN A 94 -18.05 -10.39 8.48
C ASN A 94 -16.66 -9.73 8.63
N ARG A 95 -15.82 -10.24 9.51
CA ARG A 95 -14.54 -9.61 9.82
C ARG A 95 -13.44 -10.02 8.85
N ALA A 96 -12.99 -9.09 8.01
CA ALA A 96 -11.78 -9.24 7.23
C ALA A 96 -10.52 -9.03 8.08
N LYS A 97 -9.56 -9.93 7.94
CA LYS A 97 -8.26 -9.84 8.63
C LYS A 97 -7.44 -8.67 8.09
N GLU A 98 -6.55 -8.16 8.94
CA GLU A 98 -5.48 -7.28 8.50
C GLU A 98 -4.53 -8.01 7.54
N TRP A 99 -3.92 -7.25 6.65
CA TRP A 99 -2.89 -7.75 5.75
C TRP A 99 -1.82 -6.69 5.47
N TYR A 100 -0.69 -7.15 5.01
CA TYR A 100 0.40 -6.29 4.56
C TYR A 100 1.10 -6.91 3.35
N THR A 101 1.70 -6.08 2.53
CA THR A 101 2.58 -6.51 1.44
C THR A 101 3.89 -5.75 1.47
N SER A 102 4.93 -6.37 0.98
CA SER A 102 6.24 -5.77 0.78
C SER A 102 6.73 -6.09 -0.61
N ASP A 103 7.08 -5.06 -1.34
CA ASP A 103 7.59 -5.15 -2.70
C ASP A 103 8.98 -4.54 -2.76
N PHE A 104 9.83 -5.10 -3.60
CA PHE A 104 11.19 -4.65 -3.81
C PHE A 104 11.51 -4.59 -5.28
N SER A 105 12.17 -3.53 -5.72
CA SER A 105 12.72 -3.47 -7.06
C SER A 105 14.15 -2.92 -7.06
N LEU A 106 14.94 -3.45 -7.97
CA LEU A 106 16.30 -3.02 -8.24
C LEU A 106 16.45 -2.74 -9.73
N SER A 107 16.84 -1.51 -10.06
CA SER A 107 17.07 -1.11 -11.44
C SER A 107 18.51 -0.65 -11.63
N LYS A 108 19.03 -0.86 -12.83
CA LYS A 108 20.33 -0.32 -13.24
C LYS A 108 20.25 0.29 -14.61
N ASN A 109 20.79 1.50 -14.76
CA ASN A 109 20.95 2.18 -16.03
C ASN A 109 22.33 1.88 -16.63
N PHE A 110 22.30 1.61 -17.94
CA PHE A 110 23.48 1.46 -18.78
C PHE A 110 23.37 2.44 -19.96
N SER A 111 24.49 2.96 -20.39
CA SER A 111 24.57 3.75 -21.62
C SER A 111 25.50 3.06 -22.60
N TRP A 112 25.02 2.80 -23.82
CA TRP A 112 25.84 2.23 -24.88
C TRP A 112 25.63 3.06 -26.15
N ARG A 113 26.68 3.84 -26.51
CA ARG A 113 26.62 4.82 -27.62
C ARG A 113 25.48 5.82 -27.40
N LYS A 114 24.45 5.81 -28.27
CA LYS A 114 23.27 6.68 -28.20
C LYS A 114 22.07 6.00 -27.50
N THR A 115 22.22 4.77 -27.07
CA THR A 115 21.13 3.98 -26.48
C THR A 115 21.26 3.97 -24.97
N ALA A 116 20.19 4.35 -24.28
CA ALA A 116 20.05 4.16 -22.84
C ALA A 116 19.24 2.88 -22.57
N ILE A 117 19.75 2.03 -21.70
CA ILE A 117 19.12 0.75 -21.32
C ILE A 117 18.91 0.76 -19.82
N ARG A 118 17.67 0.50 -19.37
CA ARG A 118 17.37 0.26 -17.97
C ARG A 118 16.90 -1.18 -17.79
N LEU A 119 17.61 -1.91 -16.94
CA LEU A 119 17.19 -3.24 -16.49
C LEU A 119 16.59 -3.11 -15.10
N THR A 120 15.42 -3.72 -14.89
CA THR A 120 14.73 -3.74 -13.59
C THR A 120 14.34 -5.17 -13.24
N ALA A 121 14.62 -5.57 -12.01
CA ALA A 121 14.10 -6.78 -11.39
C ALA A 121 13.18 -6.36 -10.25
N GLU A 122 11.98 -6.94 -10.21
CA GLU A 122 10.97 -6.68 -9.18
C GLU A 122 10.55 -7.98 -8.52
N VAL A 123 10.38 -7.93 -7.20
CA VAL A 123 9.75 -8.99 -6.41
C VAL A 123 8.59 -8.35 -5.65
N ASN A 124 7.37 -8.78 -5.96
CA ASN A 124 6.18 -8.31 -5.28
C ASN A 124 5.72 -9.34 -4.26
N ASN A 125 5.12 -8.87 -3.15
CA ASN A 125 4.66 -9.68 -2.03
C ASN A 125 5.76 -10.65 -1.54
N ILE A 126 6.90 -10.09 -1.12
CA ILE A 126 8.12 -10.85 -0.74
C ILE A 126 7.83 -11.91 0.33
N PHE A 127 6.91 -11.61 1.26
CA PHE A 127 6.56 -12.51 2.37
C PHE A 127 5.47 -13.51 2.03
N ASN A 128 5.04 -13.56 0.77
CA ASN A 128 3.98 -14.47 0.29
C ASN A 128 2.71 -14.40 1.14
N GLN A 129 2.34 -13.18 1.56
CA GLN A 129 1.13 -12.96 2.34
C GLN A 129 -0.09 -13.38 1.52
N GLN A 130 -0.87 -14.30 2.05
CA GLN A 130 -2.18 -14.64 1.48
C GLN A 130 -3.21 -13.66 2.01
N TYR A 131 -3.83 -12.89 1.13
CA TYR A 131 -4.79 -11.87 1.50
C TYR A 131 -5.82 -11.62 0.41
N GLU A 132 -6.93 -11.03 0.84
CA GLU A 132 -8.01 -10.60 -0.03
C GLU A 132 -8.27 -9.11 0.21
N VAL A 133 -8.40 -8.35 -0.87
CA VAL A 133 -8.85 -6.94 -0.79
C VAL A 133 -10.36 -6.89 -0.73
N VAL A 134 -11.01 -7.75 -1.52
CA VAL A 134 -12.45 -8.00 -1.53
C VAL A 134 -12.67 -9.48 -1.26
N GLN A 135 -13.71 -9.80 -0.52
CA GLN A 135 -14.10 -11.17 -0.17
C GLN A 135 -14.15 -12.08 -1.41
N CYS A 136 -13.60 -13.27 -1.31
CA CYS A 136 -13.51 -14.26 -2.39
C CYS A 136 -12.64 -13.86 -3.60
N TYR A 137 -11.85 -12.80 -3.50
CA TYR A 137 -10.89 -12.39 -4.51
C TYR A 137 -9.46 -12.44 -3.96
N PRO A 138 -8.82 -13.63 -3.94
CA PRO A 138 -7.46 -13.77 -3.45
C PRO A 138 -6.48 -13.00 -4.33
N MET A 139 -5.57 -12.30 -3.70
CA MET A 139 -4.51 -11.55 -4.37
C MET A 139 -3.32 -12.46 -4.67
N PRO A 140 -2.52 -12.14 -5.71
CA PRO A 140 -1.35 -12.91 -6.06
C PRO A 140 -0.36 -13.04 -4.89
N GLY A 141 0.19 -14.23 -4.72
CA GLY A 141 1.34 -14.47 -3.85
C GLY A 141 2.61 -13.82 -4.40
N THR A 142 3.77 -14.26 -3.90
CA THR A 142 5.06 -13.75 -4.39
C THR A 142 5.19 -13.94 -5.90
N ASN A 143 5.53 -12.85 -6.58
CA ASN A 143 5.78 -12.88 -8.02
C ASN A 143 7.01 -12.05 -8.36
N VAL A 144 7.69 -12.44 -9.44
CA VAL A 144 8.92 -11.81 -9.92
C VAL A 144 8.71 -11.31 -11.34
N LYS A 145 9.21 -10.11 -11.63
CA LYS A 145 9.19 -9.52 -12.98
C LYS A 145 10.58 -9.03 -13.36
N PHE A 146 10.91 -9.19 -14.64
CA PHE A 146 12.07 -8.58 -15.26
C PHE A 146 11.62 -7.63 -16.37
N ILE A 147 12.12 -6.40 -16.33
CA ILE A 147 11.72 -5.34 -17.26
C ILE A 147 12.98 -4.78 -17.92
N ILE A 148 12.94 -4.65 -19.24
CA ILE A 148 13.99 -4.02 -20.03
C ILE A 148 13.37 -2.83 -20.75
N ASN A 149 13.88 -1.62 -20.47
CA ASN A 149 13.52 -0.41 -21.19
C ASN A 149 14.70 0.02 -22.04
N ILE A 150 14.46 0.26 -23.31
CA ILE A 150 15.48 0.70 -24.28
C ILE A 150 15.00 2.02 -24.89
N GLU A 151 15.86 3.04 -24.80
CA GLU A 151 15.64 4.36 -25.36
C GLU A 151 16.77 4.64 -26.37
N ILE A 152 16.42 4.98 -27.63
CA ILE A 152 17.33 5.14 -28.77
C ILE A 152 17.40 6.61 -29.20
#